data_4528b60003cf5bc826887f678a7a4bfe
#
_entry.id   4528b60003cf5bc826887f678a7a4bfe
#
_cell.length_a   1.000
_cell.length_b   1.000
_cell.length_c   1.000
_cell.angle_alpha   90.00
_cell.angle_beta   90.00
_cell.angle_gamma   90.00
#
_symmetry.space_group_name_H-M   'P 1'
#
loop_
_entity.id
_entity.type
_entity.pdbx_description
1 polymer ?
#
loop_
_entity_poly.entity_id
_entity_poly.type
_entity_poly.pdbx_seq_one_letter_code
_entity_poly.pdbx_strand_id
1 'polypeptide(L)'
;MLKPEYTGKFKKDFKLAVKRGLDPKLLEDVITLLVQEKQLPEKYHDHPLTNSKEYKDVRECHIEPDWLLIYKIIKARLILRLIRTGSHSDLFR
;
A
#
# COMPACT_ATOMS: atom_id res chain seq x y z
N MET A 1 -3.74 12.07 12.86
CA MET A 1 -3.28 10.73 12.50
C MET A 1 -4.38 9.90 11.85
N LEU A 2 -4.04 9.14 10.83
CA LEU A 2 -4.98 8.23 10.20
C LEU A 2 -5.03 6.91 10.97
N LYS A 3 -6.19 6.26 10.93
CA LYS A 3 -6.37 4.93 11.52
C LYS A 3 -6.21 3.89 10.40
N PRO A 4 -5.28 2.95 10.51
CA PRO A 4 -5.10 1.93 9.47
C PRO A 4 -6.25 0.92 9.47
N GLU A 5 -6.70 0.57 8.27
CA GLU A 5 -7.73 -0.44 8.03
C GLU A 5 -7.19 -1.42 7.00
N TYR A 6 -7.25 -2.70 7.30
CA TYR A 6 -6.67 -3.74 6.47
C TYR A 6 -7.79 -4.54 5.78
N THR A 7 -7.78 -4.55 4.44
CA THR A 7 -8.74 -5.40 3.72
C THR A 7 -8.38 -6.87 3.87
N GLY A 8 -9.35 -7.74 3.61
CA GLY A 8 -9.07 -9.18 3.62
C GLY A 8 -8.02 -9.59 2.61
N LYS A 9 -8.06 -8.97 1.42
CA LYS A 9 -7.06 -9.22 0.37
C LYS A 9 -5.68 -8.78 0.81
N PHE A 10 -5.57 -7.62 1.45
CA PHE A 10 -4.29 -7.15 1.97
C PHE A 10 -3.70 -8.13 2.98
N LYS A 11 -4.51 -8.64 3.89
CA LYS A 11 -4.04 -9.59 4.90
C LYS A 11 -3.47 -10.86 4.27
N LYS A 12 -4.12 -11.38 3.24
CA LYS A 12 -3.62 -12.54 2.48
C LYS A 12 -2.33 -12.20 1.75
N ASP A 13 -2.30 -11.04 1.10
CA ASP A 13 -1.12 -10.56 0.38
C ASP A 13 0.08 -10.43 1.33
N PHE A 14 -0.15 -9.90 2.51
CA PHE A 14 0.90 -9.70 3.51
C PHE A 14 1.50 -11.04 3.94
N LYS A 15 0.65 -12.04 4.21
CA LYS A 15 1.12 -13.37 4.57
C LYS A 15 2.01 -13.96 3.47
N LEU A 16 1.61 -13.78 2.21
CA LEU A 16 2.38 -14.27 1.08
C LEU A 16 3.72 -13.54 0.96
N ALA A 17 3.73 -12.23 1.18
CA ALA A 17 4.95 -11.45 1.15
C ALA A 17 5.97 -11.94 2.18
N VAL A 18 5.51 -12.17 3.41
CA VAL A 18 6.36 -12.70 4.48
C VAL A 18 6.89 -14.09 4.12
N LYS A 19 6.03 -14.93 3.57
CA LYS A 19 6.41 -16.29 3.15
C LYS A 19 7.47 -16.26 2.05
N ARG A 20 7.44 -15.25 1.17
CA ARG A 20 8.42 -15.06 0.11
C ARG A 20 9.74 -14.45 0.61
N GLY A 21 9.84 -14.14 1.88
CA GLY A 21 11.04 -13.59 2.48
C GLY A 21 11.17 -12.07 2.39
N LEU A 22 10.09 -11.35 2.05
CA LEU A 22 10.10 -9.90 2.06
C LEU A 22 10.10 -9.39 3.50
N ASP A 23 10.83 -8.30 3.75
CA ASP A 23 10.99 -7.78 5.10
C ASP A 23 9.77 -6.95 5.53
N PRO A 24 8.97 -7.42 6.50
CA PRO A 24 7.77 -6.70 6.94
C PRO A 24 8.07 -5.31 7.46
N LYS A 25 9.29 -5.07 7.97
CA LYS A 25 9.67 -3.78 8.50
C LYS A 25 9.65 -2.69 7.44
N LEU A 26 10.00 -3.03 6.21
CA LEU A 26 9.98 -2.06 5.10
C LEU A 26 8.56 -1.56 4.84
N LEU A 27 7.59 -2.46 4.86
CA LEU A 27 6.18 -2.11 4.70
C LEU A 27 5.69 -1.30 5.90
N GLU A 28 6.06 -1.72 7.10
CA GLU A 28 5.68 -1.02 8.34
C GLU A 28 6.18 0.42 8.34
N ASP A 29 7.40 0.67 7.88
CA ASP A 29 7.96 2.02 7.81
C ASP A 29 7.11 2.92 6.92
N VAL A 30 6.69 2.41 5.76
CA VAL A 30 5.83 3.16 4.84
C VAL A 30 4.47 3.43 5.47
N ILE A 31 3.85 2.42 6.07
CA ILE A 31 2.54 2.57 6.72
C ILE A 31 2.62 3.62 7.84
N THR A 32 3.70 3.62 8.60
CA THR A 32 3.89 4.60 9.68
C THR A 32 3.91 6.03 9.14
N LEU A 33 4.62 6.26 8.03
CA LEU A 33 4.65 7.58 7.41
C LEU A 33 3.27 8.00 6.91
N LEU A 34 2.54 7.08 6.29
CA LEU A 34 1.19 7.37 5.79
C LEU A 34 0.21 7.65 6.93
N VAL A 35 0.29 6.90 8.03
CA VAL A 35 -0.56 7.12 9.21
C VAL A 35 -0.34 8.51 9.78
N GLN A 36 0.91 8.99 9.77
CA GLN A 36 1.27 10.31 10.25
C GLN A 36 0.97 11.42 9.23
N GLU A 37 0.39 11.06 8.09
CA GLU A 37 0.06 11.99 7.00
C GLU A 37 1.29 12.73 6.47
N LYS A 38 2.45 12.09 6.55
CA LYS A 38 3.68 12.64 6.02
C LYS A 38 3.82 12.28 4.55
N GLN A 39 4.44 13.17 3.78
CA GLN A 39 4.75 12.89 2.40
C GLN A 39 5.81 11.79 2.34
N LEU A 40 5.57 10.78 1.50
CA LEU A 40 6.56 9.71 1.30
C LEU A 40 7.79 10.25 0.57
N PRO A 41 9.00 9.83 0.99
CA PRO A 41 10.21 10.11 0.22
C PRO A 41 10.06 9.68 -1.25
N GLU A 42 10.73 10.40 -2.14
CA GLU A 42 10.63 10.18 -3.58
C GLU A 42 10.99 8.75 -4.01
N LYS A 43 11.86 8.09 -3.28
CA LYS A 43 12.26 6.71 -3.58
C LYS A 43 11.10 5.72 -3.59
N TYR A 44 9.98 6.05 -2.94
CA TYR A 44 8.80 5.17 -2.91
C TYR A 44 7.87 5.38 -4.10
N HIS A 45 8.14 6.36 -4.96
CA HIS A 45 7.36 6.62 -6.19
C HIS A 45 5.84 6.65 -5.94
N ASP A 46 5.42 7.36 -4.90
CA ASP A 46 4.00 7.46 -4.55
C ASP A 46 3.25 8.28 -5.60
N HIS A 47 2.18 7.70 -6.15
CA HIS A 47 1.40 8.37 -7.18
C HIS A 47 -0.05 7.86 -7.22
N PRO A 48 -0.99 8.67 -7.76
CA PRO A 48 -2.35 8.18 -7.98
C PRO A 48 -2.35 7.04 -8.99
N LEU A 49 -3.21 6.06 -8.79
CA LEU A 49 -3.39 4.97 -9.74
C LEU A 49 -4.60 5.30 -10.62
N THR A 50 -4.34 5.83 -11.83
CA THR A 50 -5.38 6.44 -12.66
C THR A 50 -5.97 5.55 -13.73
N ASN A 51 -5.26 4.55 -14.21
CA ASN A 51 -5.68 3.73 -15.35
C ASN A 51 -6.17 2.33 -14.97
N SER A 52 -6.62 2.16 -13.75
CA SER A 52 -7.11 0.86 -13.31
C SER A 52 -8.63 0.81 -13.32
N LYS A 53 -9.19 -0.23 -13.92
CA LYS A 53 -10.63 -0.49 -13.86
C LYS A 53 -11.03 -1.09 -12.53
N GLU A 54 -10.10 -1.80 -11.89
CA GLU A 54 -10.34 -2.50 -10.62
C GLU A 54 -10.21 -1.59 -9.40
N TYR A 55 -9.27 -0.62 -9.48
CA TYR A 55 -8.96 0.24 -8.35
C TYR A 55 -9.28 1.69 -8.67
N LYS A 56 -10.27 2.27 -7.99
CA LYS A 56 -10.68 3.67 -8.18
C LYS A 56 -10.31 4.53 -6.99
N ASP A 57 -9.81 5.73 -7.28
CA ASP A 57 -9.46 6.74 -6.28
C ASP A 57 -8.44 6.22 -5.26
N VAL A 58 -7.49 5.43 -5.72
CA VAL A 58 -6.44 4.87 -4.89
C VAL A 58 -5.07 5.38 -5.31
N ARG A 59 -4.11 5.17 -4.43
CA ARG A 59 -2.72 5.51 -4.69
C ARG A 59 -1.88 4.24 -4.64
N GLU A 60 -0.74 4.31 -5.32
CA GLU A 60 0.24 3.24 -5.34
C GLU A 60 1.59 3.78 -4.92
N CYS A 61 2.32 3.04 -4.11
CA CYS A 61 3.72 3.33 -3.85
C CYS A 61 4.54 2.05 -3.93
N HIS A 62 5.86 2.20 -4.09
CA HIS A 62 6.78 1.08 -4.20
C HIS A 62 7.54 0.92 -2.89
N ILE A 63 7.30 -0.16 -2.16
CA ILE A 63 8.08 -0.50 -0.97
C ILE A 63 9.50 -0.88 -1.40
N GLU A 64 9.58 -1.69 -2.47
CA GLU A 64 10.78 -2.04 -3.22
C GLU A 64 10.42 -1.98 -4.71
N PRO A 65 11.36 -2.06 -5.65
CA PRO A 65 11.05 -1.90 -7.08
C PRO A 65 9.90 -2.76 -7.59
N ASP A 66 9.77 -3.99 -7.11
CA ASP A 66 8.65 -4.85 -7.48
C ASP A 66 7.82 -5.31 -6.25
N TRP A 67 7.75 -4.48 -5.25
CA TRP A 67 6.86 -4.70 -4.10
C TRP A 67 6.02 -3.45 -3.90
N LEU A 68 4.76 -3.53 -4.31
CA LEU A 68 3.84 -2.40 -4.36
C LEU A 68 2.89 -2.40 -3.17
N LEU A 69 2.41 -1.22 -2.82
CA LEU A 69 1.32 -1.05 -1.86
C LEU A 69 0.25 -0.20 -2.53
N ILE A 70 -0.97 -0.71 -2.58
CA ILE A 70 -2.14 0.04 -3.04
C ILE A 70 -2.94 0.44 -1.81
N TYR A 71 -3.20 1.73 -1.67
CA TYR A 71 -3.89 2.26 -0.50
C TYR A 71 -4.81 3.41 -0.86
N LYS A 72 -5.70 3.75 0.06
CA LYS A 72 -6.62 4.88 -0.10
C LYS A 72 -6.71 5.63 1.21
N ILE A 73 -6.69 6.96 1.14
CA ILE A 73 -6.90 7.81 2.30
C ILE A 73 -8.33 8.35 2.26
N ILE A 74 -9.11 8.05 3.28
CA ILE A 74 -10.47 8.56 3.43
C ILE A 74 -10.41 9.65 4.49
N LYS A 75 -10.12 10.86 4.03
CA LYS A 75 -9.83 12.01 4.90
C LYS A 75 -10.99 12.36 5.83
N ALA A 76 -12.20 12.30 5.31
CA ALA A 76 -13.40 12.61 6.11
C ALA A 76 -13.57 11.70 7.32
N ARG A 77 -13.01 10.50 7.28
CA ARG A 77 -13.11 9.52 8.36
C ARG A 77 -11.76 9.25 9.03
N LEU A 78 -10.71 9.92 8.59
CA LEU A 78 -9.34 9.74 9.08
C LEU A 78 -8.88 8.28 8.98
N ILE A 79 -9.20 7.62 7.87
CA ILE A 79 -8.87 6.22 7.62
C ILE A 79 -7.80 6.10 6.55
N LEU A 80 -6.80 5.25 6.80
CA LEU A 80 -5.86 4.77 5.80
C LEU A 80 -6.25 3.33 5.47
N ARG A 81 -6.86 3.12 4.31
CA ARG A 81 -7.27 1.78 3.89
C ARG A 81 -6.15 1.14 3.08
N LEU A 82 -5.62 0.04 3.60
CA LEU A 82 -4.58 -0.74 2.94
C LEU A 82 -5.25 -1.82 2.12
N ILE A 83 -5.21 -1.68 0.79
CA ILE A 83 -6.06 -2.43 -0.13
C ILE A 83 -5.39 -3.70 -0.62
N ARG A 84 -4.18 -3.58 -1.17
CA ARG A 84 -3.40 -4.70 -1.68
C ARG A 84 -1.90 -4.45 -1.50
N THR A 85 -1.13 -5.51 -1.44
CA THR A 85 0.33 -5.43 -1.55
C THR A 85 0.85 -6.66 -2.29
N GLY A 86 1.91 -6.50 -3.06
CA GLY A 86 2.47 -7.59 -3.86
C GLY A 86 3.29 -7.08 -5.02
N SER A 87 3.72 -8.00 -5.89
CA SER A 87 4.45 -7.64 -7.10
C SER A 87 3.50 -7.10 -8.17
N HIS A 88 4.06 -6.52 -9.24
CA HIS A 88 3.25 -6.11 -10.40
C HIS A 88 2.44 -7.29 -10.94
N SER A 89 3.06 -8.46 -11.04
CA SER A 89 2.39 -9.68 -11.50
C SER A 89 1.23 -10.08 -10.61
N ASP A 90 1.38 -9.93 -9.30
CA ASP A 90 0.32 -10.29 -8.36
C ASP A 90 -0.90 -9.37 -8.48
N LEU A 91 -0.67 -8.10 -8.74
CA LEU A 91 -1.70 -7.07 -8.65
C LEU A 91 -2.31 -6.67 -9.99
N PHE A 92 -1.58 -6.81 -11.08
CA PHE A 92 -1.97 -6.27 -12.40
C PHE A 92 -1.86 -7.30 -13.53
N ARG A 93 -2.30 -8.48 -13.29
CA ARG A 93 -2.35 -9.50 -14.36
C ARG A 93 -3.34 -9.13 -15.44
#